data_95dd155ba2ca0b748ec440de05372f8b
#
_entry.id   95dd155ba2ca0b748ec440de05372f8b
#
_cell.length_a   1.000
_cell.length_b   1.000
_cell.length_c   1.000
_cell.angle_alpha   90.00
_cell.angle_beta   90.00
_cell.angle_gamma   90.00
#
_symmetry.space_group_name_H-M   'P 1'
#
loop_
_entity.id
_entity.type
_entity.pdbx_description
1 polymer ?
#
loop_
_entity_poly.entity_id
_entity_poly.type
_entity_poly.pdbx_seq_one_letter_code
_entity_poly.pdbx_strand_id
1 'polypeptide(L)'
;MSISFKWPAGISLGRSGTALVLLGLATQAGAAPRLECRLEHGGTTYTVQASAVTDPYTVAPQPVGDRFRFKAVMVGEGGRVDYVKLYAYYQGARQPVLLQQAEYRAPAVTSGQDPVALTGKQRLYSPDLGRELTYGCALVEGNP
;
A
#
# COMPACT_ATOMS: atom_id res chain seq x y z
N MET A 1 40.85 -80.42 -1.56
CA MET A 1 40.74 -79.47 -2.61
C MET A 1 40.69 -78.08 -1.92
N SER A 2 41.83 -77.39 -1.90
CA SER A 2 42.00 -76.10 -1.23
C SER A 2 41.78 -75.01 -2.24
N ILE A 3 40.91 -74.06 -1.96
CA ILE A 3 40.82 -72.85 -2.76
C ILE A 3 41.12 -71.69 -1.84
N SER A 4 42.30 -71.14 -2.11
CA SER A 4 42.84 -69.93 -1.44
C SER A 4 42.13 -68.70 -2.03
N PHE A 5 41.48 -67.90 -1.21
CA PHE A 5 40.94 -66.59 -1.62
C PHE A 5 41.86 -65.46 -1.07
N LYS A 6 42.48 -64.77 -1.98
CA LYS A 6 43.45 -63.71 -1.73
C LYS A 6 42.75 -62.36 -1.78
N TRP A 7 42.78 -61.60 -0.69
CA TRP A 7 42.31 -60.22 -0.62
C TRP A 7 43.41 -59.27 -1.10
N PRO A 8 43.05 -58.26 -1.92
CA PRO A 8 43.93 -57.09 -2.06
C PRO A 8 43.46 -55.96 -1.17
N ALA A 9 44.38 -55.46 -0.38
CA ALA A 9 44.25 -54.23 0.37
C ALA A 9 44.26 -53.03 -0.61
N GLY A 10 43.29 -52.17 -0.49
CA GLY A 10 43.23 -50.89 -1.16
C GLY A 10 42.55 -49.85 -0.26
N ILE A 11 43.36 -49.21 0.60
CA ILE A 11 42.89 -48.09 1.40
C ILE A 11 42.94 -46.86 0.51
N SER A 12 41.77 -46.36 0.10
CA SER A 12 41.60 -45.06 -0.57
C SER A 12 41.13 -44.03 0.46
N LEU A 13 42.02 -43.11 0.85
CA LEU A 13 41.68 -41.92 1.60
C LEU A 13 40.78 -41.01 0.75
N GLY A 14 39.50 -41.07 0.98
CA GLY A 14 38.53 -40.12 0.44
C GLY A 14 38.61 -38.79 1.20
N ARG A 15 39.02 -37.75 0.51
CA ARG A 15 39.03 -36.35 0.97
C ARG A 15 37.62 -35.94 1.32
N SER A 16 37.41 -35.67 2.63
CA SER A 16 36.16 -35.03 3.13
C SER A 16 36.07 -33.60 2.59
N GLY A 17 35.31 -33.42 1.55
CA GLY A 17 34.92 -32.11 1.09
C GLY A 17 33.78 -31.59 1.98
N THR A 18 34.07 -30.65 2.87
CA THR A 18 33.06 -29.91 3.64
C THR A 18 32.29 -29.00 2.68
N ALA A 19 31.11 -29.43 2.26
CA ALA A 19 30.19 -28.56 1.49
C ALA A 19 29.63 -27.51 2.44
N LEU A 20 30.12 -26.29 2.30
CA LEU A 20 29.59 -25.10 2.99
C LEU A 20 28.25 -24.75 2.33
N VAL A 21 27.14 -25.15 2.96
CA VAL A 21 25.81 -24.76 2.54
C VAL A 21 25.60 -23.32 3.02
N LEU A 22 25.78 -22.36 2.11
CA LEU A 22 25.37 -20.97 2.31
C LEU A 22 23.83 -20.89 2.28
N LEU A 23 23.21 -20.92 3.47
CA LEU A 23 21.79 -20.53 3.61
C LEU A 23 21.68 -19.02 3.28
N GLY A 24 21.30 -18.71 2.07
CA GLY A 24 20.91 -17.34 1.70
C GLY A 24 19.64 -16.97 2.47
N LEU A 25 19.75 -16.08 3.44
CA LEU A 25 18.62 -15.40 4.06
C LEU A 25 17.99 -14.50 2.97
N ALA A 26 16.96 -15.00 2.30
CA ALA A 26 16.11 -14.18 1.47
C ALA A 26 15.35 -13.23 2.40
N THR A 27 15.81 -11.99 2.52
CA THR A 27 15.06 -10.91 3.14
C THR A 27 13.83 -10.66 2.26
N GLN A 28 12.67 -11.12 2.70
CA GLN A 28 11.39 -10.74 2.07
C GLN A 28 11.20 -9.25 2.36
N ALA A 29 11.51 -8.43 1.38
CA ALA A 29 11.09 -7.04 1.38
C ALA A 29 9.55 -7.05 1.29
N GLY A 30 8.88 -6.89 2.42
CA GLY A 30 7.44 -6.71 2.46
C GLY A 30 7.07 -5.51 1.58
N ALA A 31 6.05 -5.65 0.75
CA ALA A 31 5.60 -4.55 -0.10
C ALA A 31 5.14 -3.37 0.75
N ALA A 32 5.59 -2.16 0.40
CA ALA A 32 5.26 -0.95 1.15
C ALA A 32 3.74 -0.70 1.10
N PRO A 33 3.11 -0.30 2.22
CA PRO A 33 1.69 -0.02 2.24
C PRO A 33 1.32 1.10 1.28
N ARG A 34 0.10 1.02 0.73
CA ARG A 34 -0.47 2.07 -0.13
C ARG A 34 -1.88 2.41 0.34
N LEU A 35 -2.26 3.65 0.16
CA LEU A 35 -3.62 4.11 0.38
C LEU A 35 -4.42 3.98 -0.90
N GLU A 36 -5.58 3.35 -0.81
CA GLU A 36 -6.55 3.25 -1.91
C GLU A 36 -7.85 3.91 -1.49
N CYS A 37 -8.30 4.87 -2.29
CA CYS A 37 -9.58 5.54 -2.10
C CYS A 37 -10.46 5.31 -3.33
N ARG A 38 -11.68 4.85 -3.11
CA ARG A 38 -12.74 4.78 -4.11
C ARG A 38 -13.71 5.92 -3.89
N LEU A 39 -13.96 6.68 -4.96
CA LEU A 39 -14.85 7.83 -4.94
C LEU A 39 -15.96 7.65 -5.96
N GLU A 40 -17.14 8.14 -5.66
CA GLU A 40 -18.29 8.07 -6.56
C GLU A 40 -18.93 9.46 -6.68
N HIS A 41 -19.11 9.92 -7.92
CA HIS A 41 -19.79 11.16 -8.24
C HIS A 41 -20.51 11.06 -9.58
N GLY A 42 -21.77 11.45 -9.62
CA GLY A 42 -22.58 11.47 -10.86
C GLY A 42 -22.69 10.11 -11.55
N GLY A 43 -22.71 9.01 -10.79
CA GLY A 43 -22.75 7.64 -11.31
C GLY A 43 -21.40 7.10 -11.83
N THR A 44 -20.32 7.88 -11.71
CA THR A 44 -18.96 7.48 -12.11
C THR A 44 -18.12 7.17 -10.88
N THR A 45 -17.36 6.09 -10.96
CA THR A 45 -16.37 5.69 -9.92
C THR A 45 -14.98 6.16 -10.33
N TYR A 46 -14.28 6.76 -9.37
CA TYR A 46 -12.89 7.21 -9.47
C TYR A 46 -12.05 6.47 -8.45
N THR A 47 -10.79 6.20 -8.77
CA THR A 47 -9.83 5.61 -7.84
C THR A 47 -8.67 6.56 -7.65
N VAL A 48 -8.35 6.87 -6.39
CA VAL A 48 -7.19 7.64 -6.00
C VAL A 48 -6.27 6.74 -5.19
N GLN A 49 -5.03 6.62 -5.62
CA GLN A 49 -3.99 5.87 -4.90
C GLN A 49 -2.91 6.83 -4.42
N ALA A 50 -2.38 6.58 -3.23
CA ALA A 50 -1.26 7.33 -2.68
C ALA A 50 -0.24 6.37 -2.04
N SER A 51 1.03 6.65 -2.29
CA SER A 51 2.17 6.05 -1.62
C SER A 51 2.70 7.00 -0.55
N ALA A 52 3.47 6.46 0.40
CA ALA A 52 4.08 7.27 1.44
C ALA A 52 5.05 8.30 0.84
N VAL A 53 4.95 9.53 1.31
CA VAL A 53 5.87 10.63 1.01
C VAL A 53 6.46 11.17 2.30
N THR A 54 7.63 11.78 2.23
CA THR A 54 8.24 12.49 3.36
C THR A 54 7.79 13.94 3.43
N ASP A 55 7.47 14.54 2.27
CA ASP A 55 6.98 15.91 2.16
C ASP A 55 5.50 15.93 1.71
N PRO A 56 4.55 16.26 2.62
CA PRO A 56 3.13 16.31 2.31
C PRO A 56 2.71 17.41 1.33
N TYR A 57 3.56 18.45 1.16
CA TYR A 57 3.25 19.59 0.30
C TYR A 57 3.41 19.28 -1.19
N THR A 58 4.13 18.24 -1.53
CA THR A 58 4.33 17.80 -2.93
C THR A 58 3.09 17.15 -3.56
N VAL A 59 2.13 16.70 -2.73
CA VAL A 59 0.93 16.02 -3.21
C VAL A 59 -0.12 17.02 -3.70
N ALA A 60 -0.50 16.92 -4.96
CA ALA A 60 -1.54 17.75 -5.56
C ALA A 60 -2.94 17.13 -5.43
N PRO A 61 -4.02 17.94 -5.31
CA PRO A 61 -5.39 17.45 -5.43
C PRO A 61 -5.68 16.90 -6.83
N GLN A 62 -6.39 15.78 -6.89
CA GLN A 62 -6.84 15.16 -8.15
C GLN A 62 -8.30 15.56 -8.44
N PRO A 63 -8.69 15.77 -9.71
CA PRO A 63 -10.06 16.05 -10.08
C PRO A 63 -10.96 14.82 -9.91
N VAL A 64 -12.20 15.03 -9.44
CA VAL A 64 -13.24 14.02 -9.34
C VAL A 64 -14.47 14.61 -10.04
N GLY A 65 -14.66 14.19 -11.29
CA GLY A 65 -15.59 14.86 -12.19
C GLY A 65 -15.19 16.31 -12.48
N ASP A 66 -16.20 17.14 -12.74
CA ASP A 66 -16.01 18.56 -13.08
C ASP A 66 -16.09 19.50 -11.86
N ARG A 67 -16.55 19.00 -10.71
CA ARG A 67 -16.92 19.82 -9.54
C ARG A 67 -16.18 19.51 -8.25
N PHE A 68 -15.55 18.38 -8.13
CA PHE A 68 -14.84 18.02 -6.91
C PHE A 68 -13.34 17.82 -7.17
N ARG A 69 -12.57 17.99 -6.11
CA ARG A 69 -11.16 17.58 -6.04
C ARG A 69 -10.92 16.82 -4.77
N PHE A 70 -10.08 15.82 -4.86
CA PHE A 70 -9.71 15.00 -3.72
C PHE A 70 -8.19 14.93 -3.59
N LYS A 71 -7.69 15.14 -2.38
CA LYS A 71 -6.26 15.04 -2.07
C LYS A 71 -6.09 13.99 -0.97
N ALA A 72 -5.31 12.97 -1.26
CA ALA A 72 -4.92 11.94 -0.32
C ALA A 72 -3.42 12.04 -0.05
N VAL A 73 -3.05 12.35 1.17
CA VAL A 73 -1.65 12.49 1.63
C VAL A 73 -1.37 11.37 2.62
N MET A 74 -0.37 10.58 2.33
CA MET A 74 0.14 9.56 3.25
C MET A 74 1.59 9.89 3.57
N VAL A 75 1.90 10.15 4.83
CA VAL A 75 3.27 10.45 5.28
C VAL A 75 3.83 9.27 6.03
N GLY A 76 5.06 8.90 5.70
CA GLY A 76 5.75 7.78 6.32
C GLY A 76 7.04 7.43 5.60
N GLU A 77 7.78 6.51 6.18
CA GLU A 77 9.06 6.04 5.66
C GLU A 77 9.32 4.60 6.09
N GLY A 78 10.07 3.83 5.28
CA GLY A 78 10.50 2.48 5.61
C GLY A 78 9.35 1.49 5.84
N GLY A 79 8.25 1.63 5.10
CA GLY A 79 7.08 0.76 5.25
C GLY A 79 6.13 1.14 6.41
N ARG A 80 6.51 2.13 7.22
CA ARG A 80 5.67 2.67 8.29
C ARG A 80 4.88 3.88 7.79
N VAL A 81 3.62 3.98 8.17
CA VAL A 81 2.76 5.13 7.91
C VAL A 81 2.57 5.92 9.21
N ASP A 82 3.01 7.17 9.23
CA ASP A 82 2.88 8.03 10.40
C ASP A 82 1.47 8.63 10.48
N TYR A 83 0.96 9.11 9.35
CA TYR A 83 -0.43 9.57 9.25
C TYR A 83 -0.93 9.57 7.80
N VAL A 84 -2.25 9.56 7.67
CA VAL A 84 -2.99 9.82 6.43
C VAL A 84 -3.84 11.06 6.63
N LYS A 85 -3.79 12.01 5.68
CA LYS A 85 -4.70 13.15 5.62
C LYS A 85 -5.46 13.14 4.31
N LEU A 86 -6.76 13.31 4.41
CA LEU A 86 -7.68 13.36 3.29
C LEU A 86 -8.33 14.73 3.23
N TYR A 87 -8.42 15.27 2.03
CA TYR A 87 -9.07 16.55 1.78
C TYR A 87 -10.03 16.41 0.61
N ALA A 88 -11.26 16.80 0.80
CA ALA A 88 -12.25 16.90 -0.25
C ALA A 88 -12.63 18.36 -0.48
N TYR A 89 -12.58 18.80 -1.73
CA TYR A 89 -12.90 20.16 -2.13
C TYR A 89 -14.02 20.15 -3.14
N TYR A 90 -14.86 21.19 -3.08
CA TYR A 90 -15.77 21.56 -4.14
C TYR A 90 -15.16 22.69 -4.97
N GLN A 91 -15.21 22.56 -6.29
CA GLN A 91 -14.73 23.58 -7.22
C GLN A 91 -15.81 24.65 -7.38
N GLY A 92 -15.77 25.66 -6.52
CA GLY A 92 -16.62 26.83 -6.65
C GLY A 92 -16.25 27.71 -7.85
N ALA A 93 -17.09 28.69 -8.14
CA ALA A 93 -16.89 29.59 -9.30
C ALA A 93 -15.61 30.46 -9.19
N ARG A 94 -15.21 30.81 -7.98
CA ARG A 94 -14.03 31.68 -7.72
C ARG A 94 -12.83 30.89 -7.24
N GLN A 95 -13.06 29.96 -6.33
CA GLN A 95 -11.98 29.21 -5.67
C GLN A 95 -12.50 27.84 -5.19
N PRO A 96 -11.61 26.86 -5.00
CA PRO A 96 -11.97 25.61 -4.33
C PRO A 96 -12.41 25.89 -2.89
N VAL A 97 -13.48 25.22 -2.46
CA VAL A 97 -14.01 25.26 -1.10
C VAL A 97 -13.69 23.92 -0.42
N LEU A 98 -13.00 23.96 0.70
CA LEU A 98 -12.75 22.76 1.49
C LEU A 98 -14.07 22.30 2.12
N LEU A 99 -14.51 21.09 1.78
CA LEU A 99 -15.69 20.47 2.35
C LEU A 99 -15.38 19.63 3.58
N GLN A 100 -14.28 18.90 3.53
CA GLN A 100 -13.84 18.02 4.61
C GLN A 100 -12.32 17.89 4.64
N GLN A 101 -11.80 17.83 5.85
CA GLN A 101 -10.45 17.34 6.16
C GLN A 101 -10.57 16.25 7.21
N ALA A 102 -9.89 15.13 6.99
CA ALA A 102 -9.77 14.05 7.97
C ALA A 102 -8.30 13.67 8.17
N GLU A 103 -7.94 13.31 9.40
CA GLU A 103 -6.58 12.85 9.74
C GLU A 103 -6.67 11.52 10.49
N TYR A 104 -5.86 10.55 10.08
CA TYR A 104 -5.72 9.23 10.67
C TYR A 104 -4.25 9.03 11.06
N ARG A 105 -3.98 8.94 12.36
CA ARG A 105 -2.61 8.77 12.89
C ARG A 105 -2.28 7.31 13.07
N ALA A 106 -1.07 6.93 12.64
CA ALA A 106 -0.56 5.55 12.71
C ALA A 106 -1.63 4.50 12.31
N PRO A 107 -2.27 4.66 11.12
CA PRO A 107 -3.36 3.78 10.73
C PRO A 107 -2.86 2.35 10.51
N ALA A 108 -3.69 1.37 10.88
CA ALA A 108 -3.39 -0.03 10.62
C ALA A 108 -3.54 -0.37 9.13
N VAL A 109 -2.60 -1.17 8.63
CA VAL A 109 -2.71 -1.78 7.29
C VAL A 109 -3.73 -2.91 7.36
N THR A 110 -4.63 -2.96 6.39
CA THR A 110 -5.66 -3.99 6.29
C THR A 110 -5.35 -4.99 5.18
N SER A 111 -5.93 -6.17 5.25
CA SER A 111 -5.76 -7.23 4.24
C SER A 111 -6.40 -6.93 2.88
N GLY A 112 -6.95 -5.73 2.69
CA GLY A 112 -7.48 -5.25 1.42
C GLY A 112 -8.88 -5.77 1.04
N GLN A 113 -9.55 -6.50 1.91
CA GLN A 113 -10.90 -7.02 1.62
C GLN A 113 -12.01 -5.99 1.83
N ASP A 114 -11.80 -5.01 2.69
CA ASP A 114 -12.73 -3.92 2.91
C ASP A 114 -12.19 -2.61 2.33
N PRO A 115 -12.76 -2.12 1.22
CA PRO A 115 -12.26 -0.91 0.53
C PRO A 115 -12.48 0.39 1.29
N VAL A 116 -13.19 0.35 2.42
CA VAL A 116 -13.46 1.51 3.26
C VAL A 116 -12.95 1.32 4.71
N ALA A 117 -12.09 0.35 4.94
CA ALA A 117 -11.64 -0.05 6.28
C ALA A 117 -11.01 1.08 7.09
N LEU A 118 -10.38 2.08 6.44
CA LEU A 118 -9.77 3.22 7.12
C LEU A 118 -10.80 4.29 7.49
N THR A 119 -11.68 4.65 6.56
CA THR A 119 -12.53 5.84 6.70
C THR A 119 -13.98 5.55 6.98
N GLY A 120 -14.44 4.31 6.72
CA GLY A 120 -15.85 4.07 6.47
C GLY A 120 -16.31 4.78 5.18
N LYS A 121 -17.60 4.65 4.87
CA LYS A 121 -18.23 5.34 3.74
C LYS A 121 -18.59 6.78 4.14
N GLN A 122 -17.98 7.75 3.49
CA GLN A 122 -18.19 9.18 3.69
C GLN A 122 -19.08 9.74 2.60
N ARG A 123 -19.96 10.69 2.94
CA ARG A 123 -20.83 11.41 2.00
C ARG A 123 -20.70 12.90 2.23
N LEU A 124 -20.43 13.63 1.16
CA LEU A 124 -20.25 15.07 1.18
C LEU A 124 -21.17 15.71 0.14
N TYR A 125 -21.64 16.89 0.44
CA TYR A 125 -22.55 17.63 -0.44
C TYR A 125 -21.96 19.00 -0.80
N SER A 126 -22.11 19.38 -2.07
CA SER A 126 -21.71 20.72 -2.48
C SER A 126 -22.63 21.78 -1.86
N PRO A 127 -22.09 22.98 -1.53
CA PRO A 127 -22.86 24.04 -0.85
C PRO A 127 -24.02 24.57 -1.71
N ASP A 128 -23.84 24.64 -3.03
CA ASP A 128 -24.73 25.38 -3.93
C ASP A 128 -25.83 24.51 -4.55
N LEU A 129 -25.54 23.27 -4.92
CA LEU A 129 -26.44 22.43 -5.70
C LEU A 129 -26.75 21.09 -5.06
N GLY A 130 -26.29 20.87 -3.83
CA GLY A 130 -26.48 19.60 -3.12
C GLY A 130 -25.90 18.38 -3.86
N ARG A 131 -24.93 18.58 -4.76
CA ARG A 131 -24.26 17.47 -5.47
C ARG A 131 -23.50 16.62 -4.49
N GLU A 132 -23.66 15.33 -4.60
CA GLU A 132 -23.03 14.36 -3.69
C GLU A 132 -21.70 13.87 -4.24
N LEU A 133 -20.70 13.82 -3.36
CA LEU A 133 -19.48 13.04 -3.48
C LEU A 133 -19.48 11.99 -2.38
N THR A 134 -19.39 10.72 -2.76
CA THR A 134 -19.17 9.63 -1.81
C THR A 134 -17.74 9.15 -1.92
N TYR A 135 -17.08 8.83 -0.80
CA TYR A 135 -15.79 8.19 -0.83
C TYR A 135 -15.57 7.22 0.34
N GLY A 136 -14.64 6.31 0.16
CA GLY A 136 -14.11 5.45 1.20
C GLY A 136 -12.68 5.09 0.86
N CYS A 137 -11.84 4.94 1.90
CA CYS A 137 -10.43 4.62 1.75
C CYS A 137 -10.04 3.43 2.63
N ALA A 138 -9.05 2.68 2.17
CA ALA A 138 -8.36 1.65 2.92
C ALA A 138 -6.85 1.81 2.78
N LEU A 139 -6.10 1.48 3.85
CA LEU A 139 -4.66 1.32 3.80
C LEU A 139 -4.36 -0.15 3.61
N VAL A 140 -3.82 -0.50 2.46
CA VAL A 140 -3.60 -1.90 2.06
C VAL A 140 -2.11 -2.20 1.89
N GLU A 141 -1.75 -3.47 1.96
CA GLU A 141 -0.41 -3.90 1.58
C GLU A 141 -0.17 -3.59 0.11
N GLY A 142 1.00 -3.05 -0.19
CA GLY A 142 1.41 -2.85 -1.58
C GLY A 142 1.51 -4.19 -2.31
N ASN A 143 1.36 -4.19 -3.63
CA ASN A 143 1.73 -5.34 -4.44
C ASN A 143 3.26 -5.37 -4.56
N PRO A 144 3.88 -6.56 -4.46
CA PRO A 144 5.32 -6.72 -4.66
C PRO A 144 5.75 -6.36 -6.08
#